data_f39a64a319776f8c11a78e11f5e14a6c
#
_entry.id   f39a64a319776f8c11a78e11f5e14a6c
#
_cell.length_a   1.000
_cell.length_b   1.000
_cell.length_c   1.000
_cell.angle_alpha   90.00
_cell.angle_beta   90.00
_cell.angle_gamma   90.00
#
_symmetry.space_group_name_H-M   'P 1'
#
loop_
_entity.id
_entity.type
_entity.pdbx_description
1 polymer ?
#
loop_
_entity_poly.entity_id
_entity_poly.type
_entity_poly.pdbx_seq_one_letter_code
_entity_poly.pdbx_strand_id
1 'polypeptide(L)'
;MDVAAEAAADGAAAGRIAIADQQTAGRGRRGHAWSSPSAAGLYFSYLARPARYVDLITLAAGVGVRDGIAAATGVRAELKWPNDLLVGSRKLAGLLAEAQHLSTPEAAVVIGVGVNVAPAAYPPEVALRATNLESEAAHEVSRFSVFAAVLEHLADALRTLDAGNAGDILRRWRDASPLAVGASVRWVKDGVEVQGVTAGIDDSGALLVRTSTEVERVIAGELQWELPTP
;
A
#
# COMPACT_ATOMS: atom_id res chain seq x y z
N MET A 1 -5.10 -5.53 12.40
CA MET A 1 -3.83 -4.89 12.80
C MET A 1 -3.59 -4.99 14.31
N ASP A 2 -4.57 -4.78 15.17
CA ASP A 2 -4.37 -4.81 16.62
C ASP A 2 -3.84 -6.17 17.10
N VAL A 3 -4.42 -7.28 16.66
CA VAL A 3 -3.93 -8.64 16.96
C VAL A 3 -2.46 -8.84 16.54
N ALA A 4 -2.05 -8.25 15.41
CA ALA A 4 -0.65 -8.36 14.97
C ALA A 4 0.27 -7.42 15.78
N ALA A 5 -0.23 -6.28 16.24
CA ALA A 5 0.52 -5.38 17.12
C ALA A 5 0.70 -5.97 18.53
N GLU A 6 -0.34 -6.60 19.08
CA GLU A 6 -0.25 -7.37 20.34
C GLU A 6 0.76 -8.50 20.22
N ALA A 7 0.71 -9.28 19.13
CA ALA A 7 1.69 -10.34 18.88
C ALA A 7 3.12 -9.77 18.75
N ALA A 8 3.29 -8.58 18.17
CA ALA A 8 4.60 -7.92 18.09
C ALA A 8 5.13 -7.55 19.49
N ALA A 9 4.27 -7.03 20.35
CA ALA A 9 4.60 -6.68 21.74
C ALA A 9 4.96 -7.93 22.57
N ASP A 10 4.30 -9.06 22.30
CA ASP A 10 4.59 -10.36 22.92
C ASP A 10 5.82 -11.07 22.34
N GLY A 11 6.59 -10.40 21.49
CA GLY A 11 7.84 -10.93 20.94
C GLY A 11 7.65 -11.94 19.80
N ALA A 12 6.48 -12.01 19.15
CA ALA A 12 6.28 -12.92 18.01
C ALA A 12 7.30 -12.68 16.90
N ALA A 13 7.76 -13.75 16.28
CA ALA A 13 8.69 -13.70 15.16
C ALA A 13 8.08 -13.02 13.93
N ALA A 14 8.95 -12.47 13.06
CA ALA A 14 8.55 -12.00 11.74
C ALA A 14 7.84 -13.11 10.94
N GLY A 15 6.93 -12.72 10.06
CA GLY A 15 6.11 -13.65 9.28
C GLY A 15 4.80 -14.05 9.97
N ARG A 16 4.52 -13.59 11.19
CA ARG A 16 3.20 -13.78 11.81
C ARG A 16 2.14 -13.03 11.00
N ILE A 17 1.01 -13.69 10.81
CA ILE A 17 -0.12 -13.16 10.03
C ILE A 17 -1.39 -13.19 10.88
N ALA A 18 -2.15 -12.10 10.83
CA ALA A 18 -3.53 -12.04 11.28
C ALA A 18 -4.43 -11.78 10.07
N ILE A 19 -5.37 -12.67 9.80
CA ILE A 19 -6.32 -12.56 8.68
C ILE A 19 -7.74 -12.43 9.22
N ALA A 20 -8.58 -11.67 8.54
CA ALA A 20 -9.98 -11.48 8.88
C ALA A 20 -10.86 -11.61 7.62
N ASP A 21 -12.04 -12.20 7.77
CA ASP A 21 -13.05 -12.23 6.70
C ASP A 21 -13.78 -10.88 6.59
N GLN A 22 -13.89 -10.16 7.71
CA GLN A 22 -14.51 -8.84 7.83
C GLN A 22 -13.77 -8.01 8.90
N GLN A 23 -13.76 -6.69 8.73
CA GLN A 23 -13.30 -5.78 9.78
C GLN A 23 -14.45 -4.87 10.22
N THR A 24 -14.70 -4.81 11.52
CA THR A 24 -15.69 -3.91 12.13
C THR A 24 -15.18 -2.48 12.27
N ALA A 25 -13.85 -2.31 12.30
CA ALA A 25 -13.15 -1.02 12.41
C ALA A 25 -11.89 -1.04 11.55
N GLY A 26 -12.05 -1.26 10.22
CA GLY A 26 -10.95 -1.23 9.27
C GLY A 26 -10.31 0.16 9.21
N ARG A 27 -8.99 0.21 9.31
CA ARG A 27 -8.21 1.45 9.35
C ARG A 27 -7.45 1.68 8.05
N GLY A 28 -7.55 2.90 7.55
CA GLY A 28 -6.65 3.47 6.56
C GLY A 28 -5.71 4.49 7.22
N ARG A 29 -4.92 5.18 6.44
CA ARG A 29 -4.03 6.24 6.92
C ARG A 29 -4.83 7.42 7.46
N ARG A 30 -4.27 8.14 8.45
CA ARG A 30 -4.79 9.39 9.01
C ARG A 30 -6.24 9.32 9.48
N GLY A 31 -6.66 8.18 10.02
CA GLY A 31 -8.00 8.00 10.55
C GLY A 31 -9.09 7.74 9.50
N HIS A 32 -8.74 7.64 8.22
CA HIS A 32 -9.71 7.18 7.21
C HIS A 32 -10.15 5.75 7.50
N ALA A 33 -11.42 5.45 7.31
CA ALA A 33 -11.93 4.10 7.40
C ALA A 33 -11.56 3.29 6.16
N TRP A 34 -11.26 2.01 6.35
CA TRP A 34 -11.19 1.03 5.28
C TRP A 34 -12.44 0.17 5.32
N SER A 35 -13.23 0.19 4.26
CA SER A 35 -14.42 -0.66 4.14
C SER A 35 -14.02 -2.11 3.88
N SER A 36 -14.45 -3.02 4.72
CA SER A 36 -14.06 -4.44 4.70
C SER A 36 -15.28 -5.36 4.77
N PRO A 37 -16.18 -5.36 3.76
CA PRO A 37 -17.34 -6.23 3.79
C PRO A 37 -16.94 -7.71 3.76
N SER A 38 -17.71 -8.55 4.45
CA SER A 38 -17.48 -9.99 4.51
C SER A 38 -17.48 -10.61 3.12
N ALA A 39 -16.61 -11.58 2.91
CA ALA A 39 -16.44 -12.36 1.69
C ALA A 39 -16.00 -11.56 0.44
N ALA A 40 -15.94 -10.23 0.50
CA ALA A 40 -15.68 -9.39 -0.67
C ALA A 40 -14.21 -9.00 -0.87
N GLY A 41 -13.36 -9.21 0.12
CA GLY A 41 -11.96 -8.82 0.05
C GLY A 41 -11.02 -9.78 0.74
N LEU A 42 -9.75 -9.46 0.64
CA LEU A 42 -8.67 -10.08 1.39
C LEU A 42 -8.13 -9.03 2.37
N TYR A 43 -8.25 -9.31 3.67
CA TYR A 43 -7.86 -8.39 4.74
C TYR A 43 -6.93 -9.13 5.69
N PHE A 44 -5.66 -8.73 5.73
CA PHE A 44 -4.69 -9.33 6.62
C PHE A 44 -3.65 -8.33 7.10
N SER A 45 -2.95 -8.70 8.17
CA SER A 45 -1.80 -7.98 8.67
C SER A 45 -0.61 -8.91 8.74
N TYR A 46 0.54 -8.44 8.26
CA TYR A 46 1.81 -9.15 8.28
C TYR A 46 2.75 -8.47 9.27
N LEU A 47 3.36 -9.22 10.17
CA LEU A 47 4.37 -8.72 11.11
C LEU A 47 5.76 -8.84 10.47
N ALA A 48 6.38 -7.70 10.22
CA ALA A 48 7.77 -7.60 9.80
C ALA A 48 8.68 -7.14 10.94
N ARG A 49 9.94 -7.61 10.94
CA ARG A 49 11.00 -7.10 11.83
C ARG A 49 12.19 -6.69 10.95
N PRO A 50 12.10 -5.52 10.31
CA PRO A 50 13.12 -5.06 9.38
C PRO A 50 14.41 -4.71 10.10
N ALA A 51 15.53 -5.20 9.60
CA ALA A 51 16.85 -4.83 10.12
C ALA A 51 17.32 -3.46 9.62
N ARG A 52 16.74 -2.96 8.52
CA ARG A 52 17.10 -1.70 7.85
C ARG A 52 15.99 -1.21 6.93
N TYR A 53 16.11 0.00 6.42
CA TYR A 53 15.22 0.60 5.40
C TYR A 53 13.74 0.64 5.81
N VAL A 54 13.44 0.92 7.08
CA VAL A 54 12.06 1.00 7.60
C VAL A 54 11.20 1.97 6.77
N ASP A 55 11.78 3.07 6.29
CA ASP A 55 11.09 4.07 5.48
C ASP A 55 10.60 3.52 4.13
N LEU A 56 11.27 2.51 3.58
CA LEU A 56 10.93 1.88 2.31
C LEU A 56 9.94 0.72 2.43
N ILE A 57 9.58 0.31 3.65
CA ILE A 57 8.81 -0.92 3.87
C ILE A 57 7.42 -0.88 3.22
N THR A 58 6.80 0.29 3.21
CA THR A 58 5.48 0.48 2.55
C THR A 58 5.60 0.33 1.03
N LEU A 59 6.67 0.87 0.43
CA LEU A 59 6.91 0.76 -1.00
C LEU A 59 7.24 -0.69 -1.39
N ALA A 60 8.09 -1.36 -0.61
CA ALA A 60 8.41 -2.77 -0.80
C ALA A 60 7.16 -3.65 -0.69
N ALA A 61 6.32 -3.41 0.32
CA ALA A 61 5.06 -4.11 0.48
C ALA A 61 4.12 -3.87 -0.71
N GLY A 62 4.04 -2.64 -1.20
CA GLY A 62 3.27 -2.30 -2.41
C GLY A 62 3.72 -3.08 -3.63
N VAL A 63 5.03 -3.17 -3.87
CA VAL A 63 5.63 -3.96 -4.95
C VAL A 63 5.25 -5.44 -4.80
N GLY A 64 5.43 -6.03 -3.61
CA GLY A 64 5.11 -7.44 -3.37
C GLY A 64 3.62 -7.74 -3.55
N VAL A 65 2.72 -6.91 -3.00
CA VAL A 65 1.27 -7.09 -3.16
C VAL A 65 0.85 -6.99 -4.63
N ARG A 66 1.38 -6.00 -5.37
CA ARG A 66 1.13 -5.84 -6.81
C ARG A 66 1.54 -7.07 -7.61
N ASP A 67 2.74 -7.56 -7.37
CA ASP A 67 3.29 -8.68 -8.14
C ASP A 67 2.57 -9.98 -7.79
N GLY A 68 2.18 -10.19 -6.52
CA GLY A 68 1.35 -11.33 -6.11
C GLY A 68 -0.05 -11.29 -6.72
N ILE A 69 -0.69 -10.12 -6.79
CA ILE A 69 -1.96 -9.94 -7.50
C ILE A 69 -1.80 -10.32 -8.99
N ALA A 70 -0.78 -9.79 -9.64
CA ALA A 70 -0.52 -10.08 -11.05
C ALA A 70 -0.25 -11.56 -11.31
N ALA A 71 0.49 -12.23 -10.42
CA ALA A 71 0.77 -13.66 -10.51
C ALA A 71 -0.49 -14.53 -10.36
N ALA A 72 -1.40 -14.16 -9.45
CA ALA A 72 -2.62 -14.92 -9.18
C ALA A 72 -3.74 -14.70 -10.20
N THR A 73 -3.83 -13.49 -10.79
CA THR A 73 -5.02 -13.06 -11.55
C THR A 73 -4.73 -12.51 -12.94
N GLY A 74 -3.48 -12.20 -13.25
CA GLY A 74 -3.09 -11.46 -14.45
C GLY A 74 -3.39 -9.96 -14.40
N VAL A 75 -4.10 -9.46 -13.37
CA VAL A 75 -4.43 -8.04 -13.22
C VAL A 75 -3.18 -7.23 -12.90
N ARG A 76 -2.86 -6.25 -13.73
CA ARG A 76 -1.70 -5.37 -13.57
C ARG A 76 -2.11 -4.06 -12.92
N ALA A 77 -2.03 -4.00 -11.60
CA ALA A 77 -2.27 -2.78 -10.87
C ALA A 77 -1.05 -1.84 -10.94
N GLU A 78 -1.31 -0.54 -10.85
CA GLU A 78 -0.32 0.52 -10.75
C GLU A 78 -0.15 0.94 -9.28
N LEU A 79 1.07 1.28 -8.91
CA LEU A 79 1.37 1.82 -7.58
C LEU A 79 1.12 3.32 -7.56
N LYS A 80 0.39 3.78 -6.56
CA LYS A 80 0.22 5.21 -6.28
C LYS A 80 0.80 5.52 -4.91
N TRP A 81 1.73 6.45 -4.88
CA TRP A 81 2.35 6.90 -3.63
C TRP A 81 1.32 7.42 -2.62
N PRO A 82 1.47 7.06 -1.34
CA PRO A 82 2.53 6.20 -0.81
C PRO A 82 2.14 4.72 -0.69
N ASN A 83 0.87 4.33 -0.82
CA ASN A 83 0.40 3.07 -0.28
C ASN A 83 -0.84 2.48 -1.00
N ASP A 84 -1.20 2.99 -2.15
CA ASP A 84 -2.38 2.54 -2.90
C ASP A 84 -1.98 1.74 -4.16
N LEU A 85 -2.84 0.78 -4.52
CA LEU A 85 -2.80 0.11 -5.80
C LEU A 85 -4.05 0.50 -6.59
N LEU A 86 -3.87 0.90 -7.83
CA LEU A 86 -4.94 1.33 -8.73
C LEU A 86 -5.01 0.43 -9.97
N VAL A 87 -6.20 0.36 -10.58
CA VAL A 87 -6.39 -0.02 -11.97
C VAL A 87 -7.12 1.14 -12.65
N GLY A 88 -6.45 1.79 -13.59
CA GLY A 88 -6.87 3.10 -14.08
C GLY A 88 -6.90 4.13 -12.95
N SER A 89 -8.03 4.81 -12.76
CA SER A 89 -8.21 5.77 -11.67
C SER A 89 -8.84 5.18 -10.39
N ARG A 90 -9.17 3.88 -10.40
CA ARG A 90 -9.92 3.23 -9.30
C ARG A 90 -9.01 2.42 -8.38
N LYS A 91 -9.24 2.54 -7.07
CA LYS A 91 -8.47 1.86 -6.04
C LYS A 91 -8.85 0.39 -5.94
N LEU A 92 -7.87 -0.48 -6.17
CA LEU A 92 -7.97 -1.93 -6.03
C LEU A 92 -7.53 -2.41 -4.65
N ALA A 93 -6.46 -1.83 -4.12
CA ALA A 93 -5.89 -2.22 -2.83
C ALA A 93 -5.29 -1.03 -2.08
N GLY A 94 -5.11 -1.19 -0.78
CA GLY A 94 -4.42 -0.24 0.06
C GLY A 94 -3.62 -0.92 1.14
N LEU A 95 -2.51 -0.31 1.51
CA LEU A 95 -1.62 -0.78 2.56
C LEU A 95 -1.55 0.24 3.70
N LEU A 96 -1.31 -0.27 4.91
CA LEU A 96 -1.05 0.56 6.09
C LEU A 96 0.11 -0.06 6.87
N ALA A 97 1.24 0.62 6.95
CA ALA A 97 2.37 0.21 7.76
C ALA A 97 2.41 1.03 9.05
N GLU A 98 2.37 0.36 10.19
CA GLU A 98 2.47 0.96 11.51
C GLU A 98 3.70 0.41 12.22
N ALA A 99 4.62 1.31 12.55
CA ALA A 99 5.82 0.98 13.29
C ALA A 99 5.51 0.76 14.78
N GLN A 100 6.12 -0.26 15.35
CA GLN A 100 5.98 -0.64 16.75
C GLN A 100 7.38 -0.68 17.39
N HIS A 101 7.54 -0.02 18.54
CA HIS A 101 8.76 -0.12 19.36
C HIS A 101 10.10 0.11 18.63
N LEU A 102 10.16 1.04 17.67
CA LEU A 102 11.35 1.25 16.79
C LEU A 102 12.65 1.54 17.55
N SER A 103 12.58 1.97 18.80
CA SER A 103 13.74 2.31 19.61
C SER A 103 14.19 1.18 20.54
N THR A 104 13.65 -0.02 20.40
CA THR A 104 13.95 -1.18 21.24
C THR A 104 14.31 -2.41 20.39
N PRO A 105 14.91 -3.45 21.01
CA PRO A 105 15.19 -4.70 20.31
C PRO A 105 13.94 -5.40 19.72
N GLU A 106 12.77 -5.05 20.25
CA GLU A 106 11.46 -5.56 19.80
C GLU A 106 10.89 -4.80 18.58
N ALA A 107 11.68 -3.92 17.97
CA ALA A 107 11.27 -3.14 16.81
C ALA A 107 10.57 -4.00 15.75
N ALA A 108 9.41 -3.55 15.33
CA ALA A 108 8.58 -4.26 14.36
C ALA A 108 7.78 -3.28 13.50
N VAL A 109 7.30 -3.76 12.36
CA VAL A 109 6.33 -3.05 11.54
C VAL A 109 5.16 -3.98 11.25
N VAL A 110 3.95 -3.54 11.57
CA VAL A 110 2.72 -4.24 11.21
C VAL A 110 2.22 -3.68 9.89
N ILE A 111 2.21 -4.51 8.86
CA ILE A 111 1.78 -4.16 7.51
C ILE A 111 0.36 -4.69 7.32
N GLY A 112 -0.63 -3.79 7.36
CA GLY A 112 -2.01 -4.09 7.00
C GLY A 112 -2.17 -4.04 5.48
N VAL A 113 -2.82 -5.06 4.93
CA VAL A 113 -3.12 -5.18 3.49
C VAL A 113 -4.61 -5.40 3.32
N GLY A 114 -5.24 -4.54 2.52
CA GLY A 114 -6.61 -4.67 2.08
C GLY A 114 -6.66 -4.75 0.55
N VAL A 115 -7.21 -5.84 0.01
CA VAL A 115 -7.43 -6.02 -1.44
C VAL A 115 -8.91 -6.25 -1.68
N ASN A 116 -9.50 -5.47 -2.58
CA ASN A 116 -10.86 -5.71 -3.05
C ASN A 116 -10.84 -6.90 -4.03
N VAL A 117 -11.53 -7.98 -3.71
CA VAL A 117 -11.52 -9.21 -4.54
C VAL A 117 -12.80 -9.32 -5.35
N ALA A 118 -13.94 -9.34 -4.71
CA ALA A 118 -15.26 -9.48 -5.34
C ALA A 118 -16.06 -8.17 -5.28
N PRO A 119 -17.08 -7.99 -6.13
CA PRO A 119 -18.02 -6.88 -6.03
C PRO A 119 -18.68 -6.82 -4.65
N ALA A 120 -18.80 -5.61 -4.11
CA ALA A 120 -19.42 -5.40 -2.80
C ALA A 120 -20.23 -4.10 -2.76
N ALA A 121 -21.15 -4.04 -1.82
CA ALA A 121 -21.89 -2.82 -1.52
C ALA A 121 -21.00 -1.87 -0.71
N TYR A 122 -20.34 -0.97 -1.39
CA TYR A 122 -19.58 0.13 -0.77
C TYR A 122 -20.47 1.36 -0.58
N PRO A 123 -20.15 2.23 0.38
CA PRO A 123 -20.72 3.58 0.41
C PRO A 123 -20.55 4.29 -0.94
N PRO A 124 -21.51 5.12 -1.38
CA PRO A 124 -21.49 5.72 -2.73
C PRO A 124 -20.17 6.44 -3.07
N GLU A 125 -19.59 7.15 -2.12
CA GLU A 125 -18.33 7.88 -2.27
C GLU A 125 -17.12 6.95 -2.46
N VAL A 126 -17.19 5.71 -1.96
CA VAL A 126 -16.17 4.67 -2.15
C VAL A 126 -16.39 3.96 -3.48
N ALA A 127 -17.64 3.59 -3.79
CA ALA A 127 -18.00 2.84 -4.99
C ALA A 127 -17.53 3.51 -6.28
N LEU A 128 -17.55 4.85 -6.35
CA LEU A 128 -17.08 5.61 -7.52
C LEU A 128 -15.55 5.54 -7.72
N ARG A 129 -14.79 5.23 -6.67
CA ARG A 129 -13.32 5.28 -6.66
C ARG A 129 -12.68 3.92 -6.43
N ALA A 130 -13.48 2.88 -6.20
CA ALA A 130 -13.00 1.52 -5.96
C ALA A 130 -13.23 0.62 -7.18
N THR A 131 -12.38 -0.39 -7.29
CA THR A 131 -12.58 -1.54 -8.16
C THR A 131 -12.23 -2.80 -7.40
N ASN A 132 -12.41 -3.97 -8.01
CA ASN A 132 -12.11 -5.28 -7.44
C ASN A 132 -11.52 -6.23 -8.50
N LEU A 133 -10.85 -7.28 -8.05
CA LEU A 133 -10.13 -8.20 -8.92
C LEU A 133 -11.04 -8.92 -9.91
N GLU A 134 -12.23 -9.37 -9.49
CA GLU A 134 -13.15 -10.09 -10.38
C GLU A 134 -13.65 -9.24 -11.52
N SER A 135 -13.94 -7.95 -11.26
CA SER A 135 -14.32 -7.00 -12.31
C SER A 135 -13.17 -6.73 -13.28
N GLU A 136 -11.93 -6.65 -12.81
CA GLU A 136 -10.77 -6.37 -13.66
C GLU A 136 -10.26 -7.61 -14.40
N ALA A 137 -10.40 -8.80 -13.81
CA ALA A 137 -10.03 -10.07 -14.43
C ALA A 137 -11.14 -10.63 -15.34
N ALA A 138 -12.37 -10.15 -15.22
CA ALA A 138 -13.57 -10.64 -15.90
C ALA A 138 -13.91 -12.11 -15.62
N HIS A 139 -13.53 -12.63 -14.45
CA HIS A 139 -13.86 -13.98 -13.96
C HIS A 139 -13.80 -14.03 -12.42
N GLU A 140 -14.38 -15.07 -11.83
CA GLU A 140 -14.27 -15.33 -10.40
C GLU A 140 -12.81 -15.51 -9.97
N VAL A 141 -12.47 -14.94 -8.81
CA VAL A 141 -11.10 -14.95 -8.27
C VAL A 141 -11.07 -15.63 -6.90
N SER A 142 -10.26 -16.67 -6.79
CA SER A 142 -10.04 -17.36 -5.51
C SER A 142 -9.28 -16.46 -4.53
N ARG A 143 -9.93 -16.04 -3.44
CA ARG A 143 -9.28 -15.28 -2.35
C ARG A 143 -8.07 -16.01 -1.79
N PHE A 144 -8.13 -17.36 -1.71
CA PHE A 144 -7.02 -18.17 -1.22
C PHE A 144 -5.81 -18.12 -2.17
N SER A 145 -6.04 -18.23 -3.48
CA SER A 145 -4.97 -18.14 -4.47
C SER A 145 -4.30 -16.76 -4.47
N VAL A 146 -5.11 -15.70 -4.37
CA VAL A 146 -4.60 -14.33 -4.23
C VAL A 146 -3.78 -14.19 -2.94
N PHE A 147 -4.31 -14.68 -1.81
CA PHE A 147 -3.60 -14.61 -0.54
C PHE A 147 -2.25 -15.32 -0.59
N ALA A 148 -2.20 -16.53 -1.11
CA ALA A 148 -0.95 -17.31 -1.21
C ALA A 148 0.10 -16.58 -2.06
N ALA A 149 -0.29 -16.11 -3.25
CA ALA A 149 0.62 -15.40 -4.14
C ALA A 149 1.05 -14.03 -3.57
N VAL A 150 0.12 -13.28 -2.99
CA VAL A 150 0.45 -11.99 -2.35
C VAL A 150 1.40 -12.19 -1.18
N LEU A 151 1.18 -13.20 -0.36
CA LEU A 151 2.05 -13.49 0.79
C LEU A 151 3.47 -13.86 0.35
N GLU A 152 3.60 -14.71 -0.66
CA GLU A 152 4.89 -15.11 -1.23
C GLU A 152 5.68 -13.90 -1.74
N HIS A 153 5.05 -13.08 -2.59
CA HIS A 153 5.71 -11.93 -3.21
C HIS A 153 5.96 -10.78 -2.20
N LEU A 154 5.07 -10.60 -1.21
CA LEU A 154 5.29 -9.66 -0.11
C LEU A 154 6.53 -10.07 0.71
N ALA A 155 6.61 -11.33 1.11
CA ALA A 155 7.75 -11.83 1.88
C ALA A 155 9.06 -11.74 1.06
N ASP A 156 9.01 -11.96 -0.25
CA ASP A 156 10.15 -11.82 -1.14
C ASP A 156 10.62 -10.36 -1.26
N ALA A 157 9.72 -9.42 -1.46
CA ALA A 157 10.04 -8.00 -1.52
C ALA A 157 10.66 -7.50 -0.21
N LEU A 158 10.15 -7.95 0.94
CA LEU A 158 10.71 -7.60 2.25
C LEU A 158 12.10 -8.23 2.46
N ARG A 159 12.31 -9.49 2.06
CA ARG A 159 13.65 -10.13 2.09
C ARG A 159 14.64 -9.39 1.19
N THR A 160 14.22 -8.98 -0.01
CA THR A 160 15.05 -8.19 -0.93
C THR A 160 15.50 -6.88 -0.29
N LEU A 161 14.60 -6.20 0.42
CA LEU A 161 14.91 -4.98 1.15
C LEU A 161 15.91 -5.24 2.30
N ASP A 162 15.68 -6.26 3.12
CA ASP A 162 16.54 -6.62 4.25
C ASP A 162 17.93 -7.10 3.80
N ALA A 163 18.03 -7.72 2.63
CA ALA A 163 19.30 -8.10 2.02
C ALA A 163 20.13 -6.91 1.53
N GLY A 164 19.62 -5.67 1.62
CA GLY A 164 20.33 -4.47 1.20
C GLY A 164 20.05 -4.04 -0.24
N ASN A 165 19.15 -4.71 -0.94
CA ASN A 165 18.83 -4.45 -2.35
C ASN A 165 17.71 -3.41 -2.49
N ALA A 166 17.76 -2.30 -1.73
CA ALA A 166 16.78 -1.22 -1.78
C ALA A 166 16.63 -0.63 -3.19
N GLY A 167 17.72 -0.55 -3.96
CA GLY A 167 17.70 -0.06 -5.35
C GLY A 167 16.79 -0.89 -6.26
N ASP A 168 16.70 -2.21 -6.06
CA ASP A 168 15.78 -3.07 -6.83
C ASP A 168 14.32 -2.76 -6.51
N ILE A 169 14.00 -2.61 -5.23
CA ILE A 169 12.65 -2.22 -4.79
C ILE A 169 12.24 -0.87 -5.37
N LEU A 170 13.12 0.12 -5.28
CA LEU A 170 12.85 1.48 -5.78
C LEU A 170 12.66 1.49 -7.30
N ARG A 171 13.47 0.72 -8.04
CA ARG A 171 13.33 0.56 -9.49
C ARG A 171 11.97 -0.06 -9.84
N ARG A 172 11.65 -1.24 -9.25
CA ARG A 172 10.36 -1.94 -9.47
C ARG A 172 9.17 -1.05 -9.13
N TRP A 173 9.29 -0.27 -8.06
CA TRP A 173 8.26 0.66 -7.66
C TRP A 173 8.09 1.79 -8.69
N ARG A 174 9.19 2.43 -9.14
CA ARG A 174 9.17 3.48 -10.17
C ARG A 174 8.56 2.98 -11.47
N ASP A 175 8.95 1.79 -11.91
CA ASP A 175 8.43 1.16 -13.14
C ASP A 175 6.91 0.87 -13.07
N ALA A 176 6.38 0.68 -11.85
CA ALA A 176 4.98 0.38 -11.60
C ALA A 176 4.12 1.61 -11.23
N SER A 177 4.71 2.80 -11.13
CA SER A 177 4.04 4.01 -10.63
C SER A 177 4.07 5.16 -11.64
N PRO A 178 3.21 5.13 -12.68
CA PRO A 178 3.20 6.18 -13.70
C PRO A 178 2.84 7.55 -13.11
N LEU A 179 2.00 7.59 -12.08
CA LEU A 179 1.63 8.83 -11.40
C LEU A 179 2.77 9.47 -10.58
N ALA A 180 3.89 8.76 -10.38
CA ALA A 180 5.03 9.33 -9.68
C ALA A 180 5.73 10.45 -10.47
N VAL A 181 5.48 10.56 -11.79
CA VAL A 181 6.05 11.60 -12.64
C VAL A 181 4.94 12.22 -13.49
N GLY A 182 4.84 13.54 -13.44
CA GLY A 182 3.94 14.31 -14.33
C GLY A 182 2.51 14.45 -13.85
N ALA A 183 2.14 13.90 -12.70
CA ALA A 183 0.79 14.06 -12.15
C ALA A 183 0.65 15.37 -11.35
N SER A 184 -0.45 16.08 -11.55
CA SER A 184 -0.80 17.25 -10.74
C SER A 184 -1.23 16.82 -9.34
N VAL A 185 -0.70 17.46 -8.31
CA VAL A 185 -1.03 17.21 -6.92
C VAL A 185 -1.21 18.51 -6.13
N ARG A 186 -2.07 18.47 -5.12
CA ARG A 186 -2.25 19.53 -4.13
C ARG A 186 -2.15 18.98 -2.73
N TRP A 187 -1.60 19.74 -1.81
CA TRP A 187 -1.56 19.38 -0.37
C TRP A 187 -1.50 20.63 0.50
N VAL A 188 -1.72 20.47 1.78
CA VAL A 188 -1.58 21.55 2.77
C VAL A 188 -0.22 21.42 3.45
N LYS A 189 0.60 22.48 3.37
CA LYS A 189 1.87 22.63 4.08
C LYS A 189 1.78 23.86 4.99
N ASP A 190 1.96 23.67 6.28
CA ASP A 190 1.91 24.75 7.30
C ASP A 190 0.62 25.63 7.19
N GLY A 191 -0.52 24.98 6.89
CA GLY A 191 -1.80 25.67 6.74
C GLY A 191 -2.04 26.35 5.41
N VAL A 192 -1.09 26.29 4.46
CA VAL A 192 -1.18 26.87 3.11
C VAL A 192 -1.37 25.76 2.09
N GLU A 193 -2.31 25.94 1.16
CA GLU A 193 -2.46 25.03 0.02
C GLU A 193 -1.28 25.23 -0.94
N VAL A 194 -0.59 24.15 -1.24
CA VAL A 194 0.51 24.09 -2.21
C VAL A 194 0.10 23.15 -3.34
N GLN A 195 0.46 23.51 -4.56
CA GLN A 195 0.25 22.68 -5.75
C GLN A 195 1.55 22.46 -6.50
N GLY A 196 1.64 21.33 -7.19
CA GLY A 196 2.81 21.00 -7.98
C GLY A 196 2.61 19.78 -8.86
N VAL A 197 3.68 19.39 -9.52
CA VAL A 197 3.70 18.24 -10.42
C VAL A 197 4.71 17.21 -9.89
N THR A 198 4.32 15.96 -9.81
CA THR A 198 5.19 14.88 -9.33
C THR A 198 6.42 14.72 -10.23
N ALA A 199 7.57 14.45 -9.60
CA ALA A 199 8.89 14.38 -10.27
C ALA A 199 9.66 13.09 -9.88
N GLY A 200 8.97 12.04 -9.43
CA GLY A 200 9.55 10.78 -9.02
C GLY A 200 9.57 10.57 -7.51
N ILE A 201 10.32 9.57 -7.08
CA ILE A 201 10.67 9.34 -5.68
C ILE A 201 12.19 9.37 -5.51
N ASP A 202 12.67 9.84 -4.36
CA ASP A 202 14.08 9.77 -4.01
C ASP A 202 14.46 8.38 -3.45
N ASP A 203 15.73 8.23 -3.06
CA ASP A 203 16.25 6.95 -2.57
C ASP A 203 15.78 6.59 -1.14
N SER A 204 15.13 7.51 -0.45
CA SER A 204 14.43 7.24 0.82
C SER A 204 12.93 6.92 0.63
N GLY A 205 12.44 6.93 -0.62
CA GLY A 205 11.03 6.71 -0.96
C GLY A 205 10.13 7.93 -0.78
N ALA A 206 10.69 9.12 -0.51
CA ALA A 206 9.92 10.35 -0.47
C ALA A 206 9.48 10.76 -1.87
N LEU A 207 8.23 11.19 -2.01
CA LEU A 207 7.74 11.72 -3.28
C LEU A 207 8.35 13.11 -3.54
N LEU A 208 8.90 13.30 -4.72
CA LEU A 208 9.39 14.59 -5.20
C LEU A 208 8.28 15.32 -5.95
N VAL A 209 8.01 16.55 -5.58
CA VAL A 209 7.00 17.40 -6.23
C VAL A 209 7.64 18.72 -6.63
N ARG A 210 7.59 19.02 -7.92
CA ARG A 210 8.03 20.31 -8.45
C ARG A 210 6.92 21.32 -8.28
N THR A 211 7.19 22.36 -7.50
CA THR A 211 6.34 23.55 -7.35
C THR A 211 6.80 24.66 -8.30
N SER A 212 6.21 25.83 -8.20
CA SER A 212 6.66 27.03 -8.95
C SER A 212 8.03 27.54 -8.51
N THR A 213 8.50 27.20 -7.33
CA THR A 213 9.73 27.75 -6.74
C THR A 213 10.85 26.73 -6.56
N GLU A 214 10.51 25.47 -6.24
CA GLU A 214 11.48 24.45 -5.88
C GLU A 214 10.96 23.02 -6.08
N VAL A 215 11.80 22.03 -5.80
CA VAL A 215 11.39 20.62 -5.68
C VAL A 215 11.23 20.27 -4.21
N GLU A 216 10.01 20.04 -3.80
CA GLU A 216 9.65 19.64 -2.44
C GLU A 216 9.80 18.12 -2.25
N ARG A 217 10.33 17.71 -1.09
CA ARG A 217 10.34 16.32 -0.63
C ARG A 217 9.14 16.06 0.27
N VAL A 218 8.21 15.25 -0.17
CA VAL A 218 7.03 14.84 0.61
C VAL A 218 7.28 13.47 1.18
N ILE A 219 7.54 13.37 2.48
CA ILE A 219 7.77 12.10 3.20
C ILE A 219 6.49 11.53 3.79
N ALA A 220 5.54 12.40 4.11
CA ALA A 220 4.20 12.06 4.63
C ALA A 220 3.25 13.17 4.27
N GLY A 221 1.97 12.84 4.15
CA GLY A 221 0.97 13.84 3.82
C GLY A 221 -0.23 13.20 3.12
N GLU A 222 -1.29 13.97 3.02
CA GLU A 222 -2.41 13.69 2.14
C GLU A 222 -2.26 14.56 0.91
N LEU A 223 -2.01 13.91 -0.23
CA LEU A 223 -2.00 14.59 -1.51
C LEU A 223 -3.35 14.35 -2.19
N GLN A 224 -3.95 15.42 -2.65
CA GLN A 224 -5.06 15.36 -3.58
C GLN A 224 -4.48 15.23 -4.98
N TRP A 225 -4.74 14.09 -5.61
CA TRP A 225 -4.27 13.76 -6.96
C TRP A 225 -5.34 14.14 -7.98
N GLU A 226 -4.96 14.83 -9.01
CA GLU A 226 -5.81 15.02 -10.17
C GLU A 226 -5.70 13.77 -11.05
N LEU A 227 -6.55 12.78 -10.75
CA LEU A 227 -6.60 11.55 -11.53
C LEU A 227 -7.47 11.78 -12.79
N PRO A 228 -7.15 11.11 -13.92
CA PRO A 228 -8.04 11.09 -15.06
C PRO A 228 -9.43 10.62 -14.62
N THR A 229 -10.45 11.24 -15.17
CA THR A 229 -11.84 10.76 -14.96
C THR A 229 -11.97 9.36 -15.53
N PRO A 230 -12.67 8.43 -14.85
CA PRO A 230 -12.86 7.06 -15.30
C PRO A 230 -13.52 6.96 -16.66
#